data_b9a6382924a0c8dc855b748e6b541006
#
_entry.id   b9a6382924a0c8dc855b748e6b541006
#
_cell.length_a   1.000
_cell.length_b   1.000
_cell.length_c   1.000
_cell.angle_alpha   90.00
_cell.angle_beta   90.00
_cell.angle_gamma   90.00
#
_symmetry.space_group_name_H-M   'P 1'
#
loop_
_entity.id
_entity.type
_entity.pdbx_description
1 polymer ?
#
loop_
_entity_poly.entity_id
_entity_poly.type
_entity_poly.pdbx_seq_one_letter_code
_entity_poly.pdbx_strand_id
1 'polypeptide(L)' 'MNKKQLEEIIKDSVVFTIHTKNGFVSEELNRDKINFRKENMLEIVKRHGVYQYISLDDIDVITIMR' A
#
# COMPACT_ATOMS: atom_id res chain seq x y z
N MET A 1 2.68 5.15 -10.03
CA MET A 1 3.76 4.96 -9.02
C MET A 1 4.36 3.58 -9.20
N ASN A 2 5.68 3.44 -9.02
CA ASN A 2 6.30 2.12 -9.08
C ASN A 2 6.66 1.64 -7.68
N LYS A 3 7.06 0.35 -7.59
CA LYS A 3 7.41 -0.27 -6.31
C LYS A 3 8.49 0.50 -5.55
N LYS A 4 9.53 0.92 -6.26
CA LYS A 4 10.66 1.62 -5.64
C LYS A 4 10.23 2.94 -5.03
N GLN A 5 9.37 3.69 -5.73
CA GLN A 5 8.86 4.95 -5.23
C GLN A 5 8.02 4.73 -3.97
N LEU A 6 7.16 3.72 -3.97
CA LEU A 6 6.32 3.40 -2.81
C LEU A 6 7.18 3.00 -1.62
N GLU A 7 8.16 2.12 -1.83
CA GLU A 7 9.05 1.68 -0.76
C GLU A 7 9.81 2.87 -0.15
N GLU A 8 10.26 3.80 -1.00
CA GLU A 8 10.97 4.98 -0.54
C GLU A 8 10.08 5.87 0.33
N ILE A 9 8.82 6.03 -0.06
CA ILE A 9 7.88 6.87 0.68
C ILE A 9 7.57 6.29 2.05
N ILE A 10 7.37 4.98 2.15
CA ILE A 10 6.90 4.35 3.39
C ILE A 10 8.01 3.85 4.31
N LYS A 11 9.27 3.92 3.88
CA LYS A 11 10.37 3.28 4.62
C LYS A 11 10.52 3.82 6.05
N ASP A 12 10.22 5.08 6.28
CA ASP A 12 10.35 5.71 7.60
C ASP A 12 9.02 5.86 8.32
N SER A 13 7.96 5.28 7.77
CA SER A 13 6.63 5.38 8.40
C SER A 13 6.45 4.31 9.45
N VAL A 14 5.66 4.62 10.47
CA VAL A 14 5.16 3.63 11.41
C VAL A 14 3.88 3.03 10.85
N VAL A 15 2.99 3.91 10.40
CA VAL A 15 1.69 3.55 9.84
C VAL A 15 1.42 4.42 8.63
N PHE A 16 0.76 3.88 7.64
CA PHE A 16 0.37 4.66 6.47
C PHE A 16 -0.99 4.19 5.94
N THR A 17 -1.65 5.08 5.22
CA THR A 17 -2.87 4.74 4.49
C THR A 17 -2.68 5.04 3.01
N ILE A 18 -3.38 4.29 2.16
CA ILE A 18 -3.28 4.42 0.72
C ILE A 18 -4.64 4.85 0.18
N HIS A 19 -4.62 5.89 -0.65
CA HIS A 19 -5.80 6.43 -1.31
C HIS A 19 -5.65 6.18 -2.81
N THR A 20 -6.68 5.65 -3.43
CA THR A 20 -6.65 5.39 -4.87
C THR A 20 -7.43 6.46 -5.62
N LYS A 21 -7.21 6.50 -6.93
CA LYS A 21 -7.83 7.51 -7.80
C LYS A 21 -9.35 7.40 -7.84
N ASN A 22 -9.89 6.20 -7.56
CA ASN A 22 -11.34 5.99 -7.56
C ASN A 22 -11.99 6.19 -6.19
N GLY A 23 -11.24 6.74 -5.23
CA GLY A 23 -11.80 7.08 -3.93
C GLY A 23 -11.68 6.01 -2.85
N PHE A 24 -11.07 4.88 -3.16
CA PHE A 24 -10.80 3.86 -2.14
C PHE A 24 -9.75 4.38 -1.15
N VAL A 25 -9.98 4.15 0.15
CA VAL A 25 -9.02 4.47 1.21
C VAL A 25 -8.77 3.20 2.00
N SER A 26 -7.50 2.82 2.12
CA SER A 26 -7.14 1.63 2.89
C SER A 26 -7.30 1.87 4.39
N GLU A 27 -7.38 0.77 5.14
CA GLU A 27 -7.17 0.83 6.58
C GLU A 27 -5.73 1.25 6.87
N GLU A 28 -5.43 1.51 8.14
CA GLU A 28 -4.05 1.80 8.55
C GLU A 28 -3.18 0.56 8.34
N LEU A 29 -2.08 0.76 7.63
CA LEU A 29 -1.16 -0.32 7.26
C LEU A 29 0.22 -0.06 7.83
N ASN A 30 0.97 -1.14 8.06
CA ASN A 30 2.40 -1.06 8.29
C ASN A 30 3.10 -1.96 7.26
N ARG A 31 4.42 -1.93 7.23
CA ARG A 31 5.18 -2.66 6.20
C ARG A 31 5.00 -4.17 6.29
N ASP A 32 4.64 -4.70 7.46
CA ASP A 32 4.41 -6.13 7.64
C ASP A 32 3.08 -6.59 7.01
N LYS A 33 2.21 -5.64 6.67
CA LYS A 33 0.91 -5.93 6.09
C LYS A 33 0.89 -5.88 4.58
N ILE A 34 2.02 -5.61 3.95
CA ILE A 34 2.06 -5.49 2.49
C ILE A 34 3.15 -6.36 1.89
N ASN A 35 2.94 -6.75 0.65
CA ASN A 35 3.90 -7.49 -0.14
C ASN A 35 3.86 -7.02 -1.58
N PHE A 36 4.91 -7.34 -2.33
CA PHE A 36 5.01 -7.02 -3.76
C PHE A 36 5.28 -8.29 -4.55
N ARG A 37 4.47 -9.33 -4.35
CA ARG A 37 4.70 -10.63 -5.00
C ARG A 37 4.21 -10.66 -6.45
N LYS A 38 3.32 -9.73 -6.83
CA LYS A 38 2.84 -9.61 -8.20
C LYS A 38 3.34 -8.30 -8.80
N GLU A 39 3.75 -8.38 -10.06
CA GLU A 39 4.26 -7.21 -10.76
C GLU A 39 3.21 -6.11 -10.82
N ASN A 40 3.63 -4.89 -10.51
CA ASN A 40 2.82 -3.67 -10.57
C ASN A 40 1.59 -3.70 -9.64
N MET A 41 1.61 -4.55 -8.63
CA MET A 41 0.50 -4.66 -7.67
C MET A 41 1.03 -4.54 -6.25
N LEU A 42 0.27 -3.84 -5.42
CA LEU A 42 0.48 -3.86 -3.98
C LEU A 42 -0.47 -4.91 -3.40
N GLU A 43 0.07 -5.86 -2.65
CA GLU A 43 -0.72 -6.86 -1.96
C GLU A 43 -0.88 -6.42 -0.51
N ILE A 44 -2.11 -6.35 -0.04
CA ILE A 44 -2.41 -6.04 1.35
C ILE A 44 -2.89 -7.31 2.04
N VAL A 45 -2.25 -7.66 3.14
CA VAL A 45 -2.66 -8.80 3.95
C VAL A 45 -3.71 -8.33 4.94
N LYS A 46 -4.96 -8.72 4.72
CA LYS A 46 -6.07 -8.28 5.56
C LYS A 46 -6.14 -9.10 6.85
N ARG A 47 -6.11 -10.41 6.70
CA ARG A 47 -6.10 -11.37 7.78
C ARG A 47 -5.71 -12.71 7.17
N HIS A 48 -5.59 -13.74 7.98
CA HIS A 48 -5.17 -15.05 7.50
C HIS A 48 -6.04 -15.50 6.31
N GLY A 49 -5.39 -15.74 5.19
CA GLY A 49 -6.05 -16.21 3.98
C GLY A 49 -6.82 -15.17 3.19
N VAL A 50 -6.80 -13.90 3.63
CA VAL A 50 -7.52 -12.83 2.92
C VAL A 50 -6.53 -11.76 2.48
N TYR A 51 -6.50 -11.50 1.17
CA TYR A 51 -5.59 -10.56 0.55
C TYR A 51 -6.35 -9.59 -0.33
N GLN A 52 -5.85 -8.37 -0.43
CA GLN A 52 -6.39 -7.34 -1.30
C GLN A 52 -5.27 -6.83 -2.19
N TYR A 53 -5.58 -6.61 -3.46
CA TYR A 53 -4.58 -6.12 -4.42
C TYR A 53 -5.00 -4.76 -4.96
N ILE A 54 -4.03 -3.85 -5.00
CA ILE A 54 -4.22 -2.51 -5.57
C ILE A 54 -3.16 -2.33 -6.65
N SER A 55 -3.59 -1.91 -7.83
CA SER A 55 -2.64 -1.56 -8.89
C SER A 55 -1.81 -0.36 -8.42
N LEU A 56 -0.50 -0.44 -8.59
CA LEU A 56 0.38 0.69 -8.23
C LEU A 56 0.02 1.94 -9.04
N ASP A 57 -0.51 1.76 -10.24
CA ASP A 57 -0.92 2.88 -11.09
C ASP A 57 -2.17 3.60 -10.57
N ASP A 58 -2.93 2.97 -9.71
CA ASP A 58 -4.15 3.54 -9.14
C ASP A 58 -3.91 4.30 -7.84
N ILE A 59 -2.70 4.22 -7.29
CA ILE A 59 -2.38 4.92 -6.05
C ILE A 59 -2.26 6.41 -6.34
N ASP A 60 -2.99 7.22 -5.58
CA ASP A 60 -3.04 8.66 -5.76
C ASP A 60 -2.35 9.40 -4.62
N VAL A 61 -2.73 9.08 -3.38
CA VAL A 61 -2.20 9.76 -2.20
C VAL A 61 -1.79 8.72 -1.16
N ILE A 62 -0.68 8.97 -0.50
CA ILE A 62 -0.25 8.15 0.64
C ILE A 62 -0.12 9.07 1.84
N THR A 63 -0.87 8.78 2.89
CA THR A 63 -0.79 9.53 4.15
C THR A 63 0.09 8.74 5.11
N ILE A 64 1.11 9.38 5.63
CA ILE A 64 2.13 8.74 6.45
C ILE A 64 2.07 9.27 7.86
N MET A 65 2.13 8.37 8.82
CA MET A 65 2.35 8.72 10.23
C MET A 65 3.71 8.18 10.67
N ARG A 66 4.43 9.00 11.35
CA ARG A 66 5.79 8.68 11.83
C ARG A 66 5.83 8.56 13.33
#